data_722ccc348d0ecd6ebc44af3177248854
#
_entry.id   722ccc348d0ecd6ebc44af3177248854
#
_cell.length_a   1.000
_cell.length_b   1.000
_cell.length_c   1.000
_cell.angle_alpha   90.00
_cell.angle_beta   90.00
_cell.angle_gamma   90.00
#
_symmetry.space_group_name_H-M   'P 1'
#
loop_
_entity.id
_entity.type
_entity.pdbx_description
1 polymer ?
#
loop_
_entity_poly.entity_id
_entity_poly.type
_entity_poly.pdbx_seq_one_letter_code
_entity_poly.pdbx_strand_id
1 'polypeptide(L)'
;MALKWGIVGVAGIGASHAKALQGMDGVELYAACDVVPEALDKFCEQFNIPHRFTDYNEFLKSDVEVVSICTPHFLHAEQAIAALEAGKHVLCEKPLSISVSEADAMVAAAKKAKSKAGVVFQYRLAPPVLAVKKLLPEIGELVRGFYEAHYFRTMTYYRQGKWRGTWWGEGGGVLINQAIHDLDVLVFLLGLPNKVTARLSKWGHDEIEVEDMATAVFEWENGAHFAVHLSSVASAVPQRLEITGNNATVIQEGNSVRLGRYTTPLRQFLKESPEVWGSPKAVWEDVPVDTSVPHGHATAIRQFAQAILEGKEPPVTFEEGEKSMELVNAMILSHFTNSPVPIPVDRSAYDALLAELKXGVKKLR
;
A
#
# COMPACT_ATOMS: atom_id res chain seq x y z
N MET A 1 -19.28 26.52 1.44
CA MET A 1 -20.19 25.36 1.22
C MET A 1 -19.41 24.09 1.54
N ALA A 2 -20.12 23.04 2.01
CA ALA A 2 -19.48 21.75 2.31
C ALA A 2 -19.16 21.00 1.01
N LEU A 3 -18.05 20.26 1.00
CA LEU A 3 -17.67 19.38 -0.11
C LEU A 3 -18.69 18.24 -0.24
N LYS A 4 -19.28 18.10 -1.40
CA LYS A 4 -20.25 17.02 -1.69
C LYS A 4 -19.48 15.73 -1.99
N TRP A 5 -19.49 14.80 -1.05
CA TRP A 5 -18.71 13.56 -1.11
C TRP A 5 -19.55 12.39 -1.55
N GLY A 6 -19.07 11.62 -2.52
CA GLY A 6 -19.71 10.40 -3.00
C GLY A 6 -18.83 9.18 -2.73
N ILE A 7 -19.48 8.05 -2.46
CA ILE A 7 -18.78 6.78 -2.21
C ILE A 7 -19.25 5.77 -3.25
N VAL A 8 -18.31 5.18 -4.01
CA VAL A 8 -18.62 4.09 -4.93
C VAL A 8 -18.06 2.78 -4.38
N GLY A 9 -18.93 1.78 -4.25
CA GLY A 9 -18.63 0.50 -3.62
C GLY A 9 -19.04 0.51 -2.16
N VAL A 10 -20.21 -0.06 -1.85
CA VAL A 10 -20.78 0.01 -0.50
C VAL A 10 -20.67 -1.32 0.27
N ALA A 11 -20.27 -2.40 -0.40
CA ALA A 11 -20.31 -3.75 0.18
C ALA A 11 -19.15 -4.05 1.15
N GLY A 12 -18.14 -3.22 1.17
CA GLY A 12 -16.94 -3.47 2.00
C GLY A 12 -16.47 -2.23 2.73
N ILE A 13 -15.31 -1.71 2.31
CA ILE A 13 -14.62 -0.63 3.01
C ILE A 13 -15.36 0.72 2.94
N GLY A 14 -16.36 0.84 2.04
CA GLY A 14 -17.14 2.07 1.90
C GLY A 14 -17.75 2.55 3.21
N ALA A 15 -18.19 1.63 4.08
CA ALA A 15 -18.76 2.00 5.38
C ALA A 15 -17.73 2.70 6.27
N SER A 16 -16.46 2.29 6.19
CA SER A 16 -15.39 2.96 6.94
C SER A 16 -15.18 4.40 6.44
N HIS A 17 -15.28 4.62 5.13
CA HIS A 17 -15.22 5.98 4.58
C HIS A 17 -16.39 6.83 5.08
N ALA A 18 -17.60 6.29 5.04
CA ALA A 18 -18.78 7.03 5.51
C ALA A 18 -18.65 7.38 6.99
N LYS A 19 -18.21 6.43 7.83
CA LYS A 19 -18.02 6.67 9.27
C LYS A 19 -16.95 7.74 9.53
N ALA A 20 -15.86 7.70 8.77
CA ALA A 20 -14.76 8.66 8.95
C ALA A 20 -15.20 10.09 8.61
N LEU A 21 -16.06 10.24 7.62
CA LEU A 21 -16.47 11.55 7.08
C LEU A 21 -17.75 12.10 7.72
N GLN A 22 -18.57 11.24 8.32
CA GLN A 22 -19.84 11.63 8.91
C GLN A 22 -19.60 12.64 10.03
N GLY A 23 -20.25 13.79 9.94
CA GLY A 23 -20.10 14.84 10.94
C GLY A 23 -18.82 15.67 10.84
N MET A 24 -17.97 15.40 9.85
CA MET A 24 -16.77 16.21 9.64
C MET A 24 -17.13 17.60 9.11
N ASP A 25 -16.64 18.65 9.75
CA ASP A 25 -16.85 20.03 9.30
C ASP A 25 -16.35 20.20 7.86
N GLY A 26 -17.17 20.79 7.02
CA GLY A 26 -16.82 21.08 5.63
C GLY A 26 -17.06 19.92 4.68
N VAL A 27 -17.63 18.79 5.15
CA VAL A 27 -17.92 17.62 4.32
C VAL A 27 -19.39 17.23 4.43
N GLU A 28 -20.01 16.94 3.28
CA GLU A 28 -21.38 16.44 3.21
C GLU A 28 -21.35 15.08 2.51
N LEU A 29 -21.87 14.02 3.18
CA LEU A 29 -22.09 12.73 2.52
C LEU A 29 -23.27 12.90 1.57
N TYR A 30 -22.97 13.09 0.28
CA TYR A 30 -23.94 13.54 -0.71
C TYR A 30 -24.55 12.39 -1.51
N ALA A 31 -23.71 11.43 -1.95
CA ALA A 31 -24.16 10.37 -2.86
C ALA A 31 -23.42 9.05 -2.59
N ALA A 32 -24.05 7.96 -2.98
CA ALA A 32 -23.40 6.65 -3.02
C ALA A 32 -23.77 5.94 -4.32
N CYS A 33 -22.89 5.05 -4.76
CA CYS A 33 -23.07 4.30 -6.00
C CYS A 33 -22.67 2.84 -5.78
N ASP A 34 -23.54 1.92 -6.18
CA ASP A 34 -23.25 0.49 -6.18
C ASP A 34 -24.19 -0.21 -7.16
N VAL A 35 -23.70 -1.28 -7.79
CA VAL A 35 -24.51 -2.03 -8.77
C VAL A 35 -25.60 -2.89 -8.11
N VAL A 36 -25.53 -3.09 -6.78
CA VAL A 36 -26.51 -3.89 -6.03
C VAL A 36 -27.49 -2.95 -5.32
N PRO A 37 -28.74 -2.79 -5.84
CA PRO A 37 -29.67 -1.80 -5.28
C PRO A 37 -29.99 -2.00 -3.81
N GLU A 38 -30.15 -3.25 -3.34
CA GLU A 38 -30.51 -3.51 -1.93
C GLU A 38 -29.39 -3.09 -0.98
N ALA A 39 -28.13 -3.37 -1.37
CA ALA A 39 -26.96 -2.97 -0.57
C ALA A 39 -26.84 -1.44 -0.54
N LEU A 40 -27.07 -0.81 -1.69
CA LEU A 40 -27.03 0.64 -1.82
C LEU A 40 -28.09 1.32 -0.93
N ASP A 41 -29.32 0.79 -0.95
CA ASP A 41 -30.41 1.35 -0.14
C ASP A 41 -30.08 1.27 1.35
N LYS A 42 -29.62 0.10 1.83
CA LYS A 42 -29.24 -0.07 3.24
C LYS A 42 -28.14 0.89 3.66
N PHE A 43 -27.14 1.03 2.81
CA PHE A 43 -26.00 1.92 3.06
C PHE A 43 -26.46 3.37 3.18
N CYS A 44 -27.27 3.83 2.23
CA CYS A 44 -27.74 5.21 2.22
C CYS A 44 -28.65 5.49 3.42
N GLU A 45 -29.47 4.53 3.83
CA GLU A 45 -30.30 4.67 5.02
C GLU A 45 -29.42 4.76 6.28
N GLN A 46 -28.43 3.88 6.37
CA GLN A 46 -27.53 3.83 7.54
C GLN A 46 -26.78 5.16 7.75
N PHE A 47 -26.34 5.78 6.66
CA PHE A 47 -25.48 6.97 6.73
C PHE A 47 -26.21 8.27 6.34
N ASN A 48 -27.53 8.20 6.14
CA ASN A 48 -28.37 9.36 5.76
C ASN A 48 -27.85 10.04 4.50
N ILE A 49 -27.54 9.23 3.46
CA ILE A 49 -27.03 9.73 2.17
C ILE A 49 -28.24 9.95 1.24
N PRO A 50 -28.47 11.18 0.75
CA PRO A 50 -29.69 11.48 0.03
C PRO A 50 -29.72 10.99 -1.41
N HIS A 51 -28.60 10.83 -2.09
CA HIS A 51 -28.58 10.50 -3.52
C HIS A 51 -27.99 9.12 -3.76
N ARG A 52 -28.74 8.29 -4.54
CA ARG A 52 -28.36 6.88 -4.79
C ARG A 52 -28.28 6.66 -6.30
N PHE A 53 -27.21 5.96 -6.70
CA PHE A 53 -26.96 5.67 -8.11
C PHE A 53 -26.56 4.21 -8.28
N THR A 54 -27.17 3.52 -9.25
CA THR A 54 -26.72 2.17 -9.63
C THR A 54 -25.83 2.23 -10.88
N ASP A 55 -25.73 3.39 -11.51
CA ASP A 55 -24.92 3.64 -12.70
C ASP A 55 -23.82 4.66 -12.36
N TYR A 56 -22.55 4.27 -12.56
CA TYR A 56 -21.42 5.13 -12.20
C TYR A 56 -21.36 6.39 -13.05
N ASN A 57 -21.72 6.32 -14.33
CA ASN A 57 -21.70 7.50 -15.19
C ASN A 57 -22.73 8.54 -14.72
N GLU A 58 -23.91 8.09 -14.30
CA GLU A 58 -24.92 8.99 -13.75
C GLU A 58 -24.48 9.59 -12.42
N PHE A 59 -23.81 8.79 -11.58
CA PHE A 59 -23.20 9.27 -10.34
C PHE A 59 -22.20 10.39 -10.62
N LEU A 60 -21.34 10.22 -11.63
CA LEU A 60 -20.34 11.24 -11.98
C LEU A 60 -20.95 12.51 -12.57
N LYS A 61 -22.14 12.43 -13.19
CA LYS A 61 -22.86 13.61 -13.72
C LYS A 61 -23.53 14.42 -12.62
N SER A 62 -23.68 13.85 -11.42
CA SER A 62 -24.30 14.55 -10.30
C SER A 62 -23.41 15.66 -9.77
N ASP A 63 -23.89 16.36 -8.74
CA ASP A 63 -23.12 17.43 -8.10
C ASP A 63 -22.02 16.94 -7.17
N VAL A 64 -21.69 15.64 -7.17
CA VAL A 64 -20.61 15.10 -6.36
C VAL A 64 -19.30 15.82 -6.71
N GLU A 65 -18.51 16.16 -5.70
CA GLU A 65 -17.24 16.88 -5.89
C GLU A 65 -16.03 16.00 -5.57
N VAL A 66 -16.18 15.06 -4.64
CA VAL A 66 -15.11 14.14 -4.21
C VAL A 66 -15.66 12.73 -4.27
N VAL A 67 -14.88 11.81 -4.83
CA VAL A 67 -15.27 10.40 -4.98
C VAL A 67 -14.32 9.52 -4.19
N SER A 68 -14.85 8.75 -3.21
CA SER A 68 -14.14 7.63 -2.60
C SER A 68 -14.35 6.39 -3.44
N ILE A 69 -13.27 5.78 -3.93
CA ILE A 69 -13.35 4.54 -4.71
C ILE A 69 -13.05 3.39 -3.75
N CYS A 70 -14.10 2.59 -3.48
CA CYS A 70 -14.11 1.51 -2.50
C CYS A 70 -14.56 0.19 -3.12
N THR A 71 -14.39 0.06 -4.43
CA THR A 71 -14.79 -1.09 -5.23
C THR A 71 -13.67 -2.16 -5.25
N PRO A 72 -13.90 -3.34 -5.88
CA PRO A 72 -12.81 -4.29 -6.09
C PRO A 72 -11.66 -3.73 -6.91
N HIS A 73 -10.46 -4.28 -6.69
CA HIS A 73 -9.19 -3.76 -7.23
C HIS A 73 -9.24 -3.51 -8.73
N PHE A 74 -9.84 -4.43 -9.51
CA PHE A 74 -9.83 -4.34 -10.97
C PHE A 74 -10.62 -3.15 -11.52
N LEU A 75 -11.42 -2.50 -10.68
CA LEU A 75 -12.21 -1.31 -11.08
C LEU A 75 -11.53 0.01 -10.73
N HIS A 76 -10.49 -0.02 -9.88
CA HIS A 76 -9.89 1.21 -9.35
C HIS A 76 -9.42 2.15 -10.45
N ALA A 77 -8.63 1.63 -11.41
CA ALA A 77 -8.04 2.48 -12.46
C ALA A 77 -9.11 3.14 -13.32
N GLU A 78 -10.02 2.33 -13.85
CA GLU A 78 -11.09 2.84 -14.73
C GLU A 78 -11.94 3.91 -13.99
N GLN A 79 -12.33 3.60 -12.77
CA GLN A 79 -13.21 4.51 -12.01
C GLN A 79 -12.49 5.78 -11.59
N ALA A 80 -11.22 5.69 -11.18
CA ALA A 80 -10.45 6.87 -10.79
C ALA A 80 -10.22 7.79 -11.99
N ILE A 81 -9.83 7.22 -13.13
CA ILE A 81 -9.58 8.01 -14.35
C ILE A 81 -10.87 8.73 -14.79
N ALA A 82 -12.00 8.00 -14.82
CA ALA A 82 -13.27 8.58 -15.21
C ALA A 82 -13.67 9.74 -14.27
N ALA A 83 -13.49 9.57 -12.97
CA ALA A 83 -13.82 10.62 -12.00
C ALA A 83 -12.92 11.85 -12.20
N LEU A 84 -11.62 11.66 -12.40
CA LEU A 84 -10.69 12.76 -12.64
C LEU A 84 -11.05 13.50 -13.94
N GLU A 85 -11.39 12.75 -15.00
CA GLU A 85 -11.80 13.35 -16.27
C GLU A 85 -13.11 14.13 -16.14
N ALA A 86 -13.97 13.74 -15.19
CA ALA A 86 -15.21 14.46 -14.87
C ALA A 86 -14.96 15.66 -13.93
N GLY A 87 -13.71 15.93 -13.59
CA GLY A 87 -13.35 17.09 -12.75
C GLY A 87 -13.51 16.85 -11.25
N LYS A 88 -13.66 15.60 -10.83
CA LYS A 88 -13.87 15.28 -9.40
C LYS A 88 -12.52 15.04 -8.71
N HIS A 89 -12.44 15.35 -7.41
CA HIS A 89 -11.35 14.89 -6.57
C HIS A 89 -11.54 13.40 -6.31
N VAL A 90 -10.45 12.64 -6.17
CA VAL A 90 -10.53 11.17 -6.00
C VAL A 90 -9.68 10.72 -4.82
N LEU A 91 -10.32 9.97 -3.92
CA LEU A 91 -9.61 9.20 -2.89
C LEU A 91 -9.81 7.71 -3.21
N CYS A 92 -8.72 7.04 -3.58
CA CYS A 92 -8.78 5.63 -3.98
C CYS A 92 -8.32 4.72 -2.86
N GLU A 93 -9.05 3.65 -2.59
CA GLU A 93 -8.57 2.61 -1.67
C GLU A 93 -7.36 1.89 -2.28
N LYS A 94 -6.58 1.29 -1.40
CA LYS A 94 -5.43 0.48 -1.81
C LYS A 94 -5.91 -0.91 -2.29
N PRO A 95 -5.16 -1.55 -3.17
CA PRO A 95 -4.01 -1.03 -3.93
C PRO A 95 -4.48 0.01 -4.94
N LEU A 96 -3.56 0.85 -5.40
CA LEU A 96 -3.93 1.87 -6.40
C LEU A 96 -4.56 1.22 -7.64
N SER A 97 -4.00 0.10 -8.08
CA SER A 97 -4.39 -0.61 -9.31
C SER A 97 -3.95 -2.07 -9.21
N ILE A 98 -4.11 -2.84 -10.27
CA ILE A 98 -3.60 -4.23 -10.31
C ILE A 98 -2.31 -4.34 -11.14
N SER A 99 -1.92 -3.29 -11.86
CA SER A 99 -0.65 -3.29 -12.60
C SER A 99 -0.05 -1.90 -12.63
N VAL A 100 1.28 -1.85 -12.83
CA VAL A 100 1.99 -0.58 -12.97
C VAL A 100 1.53 0.20 -14.21
N SER A 101 1.11 -0.48 -15.28
CA SER A 101 0.56 0.19 -16.47
C SER A 101 -0.71 0.96 -16.13
N GLU A 102 -1.60 0.33 -15.35
CA GLU A 102 -2.81 1.01 -14.88
C GLU A 102 -2.47 2.19 -13.98
N ALA A 103 -1.51 1.99 -13.07
CA ALA A 103 -1.06 3.06 -12.17
C ALA A 103 -0.49 4.24 -12.96
N ASP A 104 0.31 3.97 -14.01
CA ASP A 104 0.84 5.03 -14.89
C ASP A 104 -0.32 5.85 -15.49
N ALA A 105 -1.36 5.18 -15.97
CA ALA A 105 -2.52 5.88 -16.56
C ALA A 105 -3.25 6.72 -15.50
N MET A 106 -3.37 6.20 -14.27
CA MET A 106 -3.98 6.95 -13.18
C MET A 106 -3.16 8.17 -12.80
N VAL A 107 -1.82 8.02 -12.71
CA VAL A 107 -0.90 9.13 -12.40
C VAL A 107 -1.00 10.20 -13.51
N ALA A 108 -1.04 9.77 -14.78
CA ALA A 108 -1.17 10.71 -15.89
C ALA A 108 -2.50 11.48 -15.83
N ALA A 109 -3.59 10.78 -15.53
CA ALA A 109 -4.91 11.43 -15.38
C ALA A 109 -4.91 12.44 -14.23
N ALA A 110 -4.26 12.08 -13.09
CA ALA A 110 -4.16 12.97 -11.94
C ALA A 110 -3.35 14.22 -12.27
N LYS A 111 -2.26 14.08 -13.02
CA LYS A 111 -1.42 15.23 -13.42
C LYS A 111 -2.15 16.17 -14.37
N LYS A 112 -3.02 15.63 -15.22
CA LYS A 112 -3.82 16.40 -16.18
C LYS A 112 -4.98 17.12 -15.50
N ALA A 113 -5.50 16.55 -14.43
CA ALA A 113 -6.68 17.08 -13.73
C ALA A 113 -6.32 18.30 -12.89
N LYS A 114 -7.27 19.23 -12.75
CA LYS A 114 -7.14 20.34 -11.81
C LYS A 114 -7.50 19.91 -10.39
N SER A 115 -8.23 18.82 -10.27
CA SER A 115 -8.64 18.23 -9.01
C SER A 115 -7.48 17.44 -8.37
N LYS A 116 -7.67 17.04 -7.10
CA LYS A 116 -6.65 16.33 -6.33
C LYS A 116 -6.97 14.83 -6.30
N ALA A 117 -5.92 14.00 -6.29
CA ALA A 117 -6.07 12.55 -6.25
C ALA A 117 -5.11 11.98 -5.21
N GLY A 118 -5.63 11.09 -4.36
CA GLY A 118 -4.83 10.44 -3.33
C GLY A 118 -5.25 9.00 -3.11
N VAL A 119 -4.38 8.26 -2.44
CA VAL A 119 -4.62 6.84 -2.11
C VAL A 119 -4.52 6.64 -0.61
N VAL A 120 -5.28 5.65 -0.08
CA VAL A 120 -5.34 5.41 1.37
C VAL A 120 -4.22 4.45 1.77
N PHE A 121 -3.15 5.00 2.35
CA PHE A 121 -2.03 4.22 2.91
C PHE A 121 -1.79 4.63 4.35
N GLN A 122 -2.74 4.24 5.22
CA GLN A 122 -2.75 4.68 6.62
C GLN A 122 -1.60 4.16 7.46
N TYR A 123 -0.89 3.11 7.03
CA TYR A 123 0.25 2.61 7.82
C TYR A 123 1.40 3.62 7.88
N ARG A 124 1.47 4.57 6.92
CA ARG A 124 2.45 5.67 7.00
C ARG A 124 2.25 6.54 8.25
N LEU A 125 1.02 6.54 8.80
CA LEU A 125 0.69 7.33 10.00
C LEU A 125 0.93 6.57 11.31
N ALA A 126 1.28 5.28 11.24
CA ALA A 126 1.46 4.47 12.45
C ALA A 126 2.59 5.05 13.31
N PRO A 127 2.34 5.23 14.63
CA PRO A 127 3.35 5.85 15.49
C PRO A 127 4.73 5.21 15.43
N PRO A 128 4.89 3.87 15.43
CA PRO A 128 6.24 3.31 15.31
C PRO A 128 6.88 3.56 13.95
N VAL A 129 6.09 3.64 12.85
CA VAL A 129 6.62 4.00 11.53
C VAL A 129 7.17 5.42 11.54
N LEU A 130 6.43 6.35 12.15
CA LEU A 130 6.88 7.75 12.25
C LEU A 130 8.13 7.85 13.12
N ALA A 131 8.21 7.07 14.20
CA ALA A 131 9.42 7.03 15.04
C ALA A 131 10.63 6.55 14.23
N VAL A 132 10.47 5.46 13.47
CA VAL A 132 11.56 4.95 12.61
C VAL A 132 11.97 6.00 11.57
N LYS A 133 10.98 6.64 10.93
CA LYS A 133 11.22 7.64 9.88
C LYS A 133 12.12 8.78 10.41
N LYS A 134 11.88 9.23 11.64
CA LYS A 134 12.68 10.30 12.26
C LYS A 134 14.13 9.86 12.50
N LEU A 135 14.39 8.58 12.70
CA LEU A 135 15.73 8.06 12.98
C LEU A 135 16.58 7.85 11.73
N LEU A 136 15.97 7.78 10.54
CA LEU A 136 16.71 7.41 9.32
C LEU A 136 17.94 8.29 9.05
N PRO A 137 17.89 9.62 9.19
CA PRO A 137 19.09 10.43 8.97
C PRO A 137 20.24 10.04 9.92
N GLU A 138 19.92 9.64 11.15
CA GLU A 138 20.90 9.24 12.16
C GLU A 138 21.50 7.88 11.86
N ILE A 139 20.70 6.96 11.27
CA ILE A 139 21.14 5.60 10.93
C ILE A 139 22.23 5.65 9.85
N GLY A 140 22.13 6.62 8.94
CA GLY A 140 23.10 6.80 7.88
C GLY A 140 22.84 5.93 6.66
N GLU A 141 23.83 5.82 5.80
CA GLU A 141 23.74 5.06 4.54
C GLU A 141 23.26 3.64 4.80
N LEU A 142 22.22 3.20 4.06
CA LEU A 142 21.67 1.85 4.22
C LEU A 142 22.73 0.78 3.91
N VAL A 143 22.81 -0.22 4.77
CA VAL A 143 23.71 -1.38 4.62
C VAL A 143 22.90 -2.64 4.35
N ARG A 144 21.90 -2.92 5.18
CA ARG A 144 21.03 -4.07 5.04
C ARG A 144 19.76 -3.85 5.83
N GLY A 145 18.78 -4.71 5.58
CA GLY A 145 17.58 -4.70 6.38
C GLY A 145 16.76 -5.96 6.19
N PHE A 146 15.67 -6.01 6.93
CA PHE A 146 14.82 -7.19 6.93
C PHE A 146 13.43 -6.78 7.37
N TYR A 147 12.42 -7.35 6.72
CA TYR A 147 11.02 -7.16 7.12
C TYR A 147 10.29 -8.49 7.06
N GLU A 148 9.52 -8.77 8.10
CA GLU A 148 8.69 -9.97 8.16
C GLU A 148 7.32 -9.61 8.70
N ALA A 149 6.27 -10.08 8.01
CA ALA A 149 4.90 -9.90 8.47
C ALA A 149 4.01 -11.02 7.94
N HIS A 150 3.02 -11.40 8.76
CA HIS A 150 2.12 -12.50 8.45
C HIS A 150 0.69 -12.07 8.74
N TYR A 151 -0.19 -12.29 7.76
CA TYR A 151 -1.58 -11.78 7.76
C TYR A 151 -2.53 -12.96 7.61
N PHE A 152 -2.54 -13.85 8.57
CA PHE A 152 -3.28 -15.12 8.47
C PHE A 152 -4.70 -14.87 7.94
N ARG A 153 -5.07 -15.62 6.91
CA ARG A 153 -6.42 -15.58 6.33
C ARG A 153 -6.91 -17.01 6.14
N THR A 154 -8.20 -17.21 6.40
CA THR A 154 -8.85 -18.51 6.14
C THR A 154 -9.41 -18.54 4.72
N MET A 155 -9.79 -19.73 4.25
CA MET A 155 -10.52 -19.83 2.98
C MET A 155 -11.84 -19.07 3.01
N THR A 156 -12.48 -18.98 4.18
CA THR A 156 -13.73 -18.21 4.34
C THR A 156 -13.55 -16.74 3.90
N TYR A 157 -12.37 -16.16 4.19
CA TYR A 157 -12.07 -14.80 3.73
C TYR A 157 -12.10 -14.70 2.20
N TYR A 158 -11.47 -15.65 1.51
CA TYR A 158 -11.41 -15.63 0.04
C TYR A 158 -12.77 -15.91 -0.60
N ARG A 159 -13.63 -16.67 0.08
CA ARG A 159 -14.99 -16.99 -0.42
C ARG A 159 -15.97 -15.82 -0.30
N GLN A 160 -15.56 -14.68 0.26
CA GLN A 160 -16.43 -13.50 0.39
C GLN A 160 -16.73 -12.79 -0.94
N GLY A 161 -16.01 -13.11 -1.99
CA GLY A 161 -16.27 -12.52 -3.30
C GLY A 161 -15.52 -13.24 -4.39
N LYS A 162 -16.17 -13.38 -5.55
CA LYS A 162 -15.60 -14.13 -6.68
C LYS A 162 -14.30 -13.55 -7.23
N TRP A 163 -14.03 -12.28 -6.97
CA TRP A 163 -12.82 -11.61 -7.46
C TRP A 163 -11.62 -11.88 -6.56
N ARG A 164 -11.88 -12.28 -5.29
CA ARG A 164 -10.80 -12.53 -4.33
C ARG A 164 -10.00 -13.76 -4.72
N GLY A 165 -8.70 -13.70 -4.50
CA GLY A 165 -7.80 -14.83 -4.79
C GLY A 165 -7.60 -15.11 -6.28
N THR A 166 -7.95 -14.17 -7.15
CA THR A 166 -7.84 -14.34 -8.60
C THR A 166 -6.92 -13.30 -9.22
N TRP A 167 -6.24 -13.69 -10.29
CA TRP A 167 -5.39 -12.74 -11.03
C TRP A 167 -6.21 -11.64 -11.70
N TRP A 168 -7.43 -12.00 -12.19
CA TRP A 168 -8.24 -11.03 -12.92
C TRP A 168 -8.83 -9.96 -12.01
N GLY A 169 -9.20 -10.34 -10.79
CA GLY A 169 -9.95 -9.45 -9.92
C GLY A 169 -9.10 -8.76 -8.87
N GLU A 170 -8.18 -9.52 -8.27
CA GLU A 170 -7.31 -8.99 -7.21
C GLU A 170 -5.96 -8.51 -7.76
N GLY A 171 -5.45 -9.19 -8.78
CA GLY A 171 -4.16 -8.85 -9.39
C GLY A 171 -2.96 -9.45 -8.66
N GLY A 172 -3.21 -10.30 -7.68
CA GLY A 172 -2.21 -10.94 -6.83
C GLY A 172 -2.84 -11.36 -5.53
N GLY A 173 -2.06 -11.93 -4.63
CA GLY A 173 -2.53 -12.43 -3.34
C GLY A 173 -2.06 -11.58 -2.18
N VAL A 174 -1.27 -12.21 -1.28
CA VAL A 174 -0.81 -11.55 -0.06
C VAL A 174 -0.04 -10.24 -0.38
N LEU A 175 0.70 -10.22 -1.47
CA LEU A 175 1.51 -9.05 -1.84
C LEU A 175 0.65 -7.81 -2.10
N ILE A 176 -0.43 -7.97 -2.86
CA ILE A 176 -1.22 -6.84 -3.34
C ILE A 176 -2.35 -6.48 -2.39
N ASN A 177 -2.81 -7.42 -1.58
CA ASN A 177 -3.97 -7.17 -0.72
C ASN A 177 -3.55 -6.80 0.71
N GLN A 178 -2.85 -7.68 1.41
CA GLN A 178 -2.47 -7.43 2.81
C GLN A 178 -1.14 -6.68 2.90
N ALA A 179 -0.09 -7.22 2.28
CA ALA A 179 1.27 -6.71 2.44
C ALA A 179 1.51 -5.39 1.72
N ILE A 180 0.61 -4.94 0.85
CA ILE A 180 0.79 -3.68 0.11
C ILE A 180 0.99 -2.50 1.05
N HIS A 181 0.32 -2.49 2.21
CA HIS A 181 0.52 -1.44 3.22
C HIS A 181 1.96 -1.41 3.73
N ASP A 182 2.51 -2.60 4.01
CA ASP A 182 3.88 -2.69 4.53
C ASP A 182 4.91 -2.42 3.45
N LEU A 183 4.64 -2.85 2.22
CA LEU A 183 5.51 -2.51 1.08
C LEU A 183 5.51 -1.00 0.85
N ASP A 184 4.36 -0.35 1.00
CA ASP A 184 4.28 1.10 0.94
C ASP A 184 5.10 1.77 2.05
N VAL A 185 5.04 1.22 3.27
CA VAL A 185 5.86 1.73 4.39
C VAL A 185 7.35 1.58 4.05
N LEU A 186 7.76 0.43 3.50
CA LEU A 186 9.16 0.24 3.13
C LEU A 186 9.62 1.28 2.09
N VAL A 187 8.77 1.57 1.10
CA VAL A 187 9.06 2.63 0.13
C VAL A 187 9.14 4.00 0.81
N PHE A 188 8.20 4.28 1.71
CA PHE A 188 8.16 5.54 2.46
C PHE A 188 9.43 5.75 3.30
N LEU A 189 9.95 4.66 3.89
CA LEU A 189 11.15 4.73 4.73
C LEU A 189 12.44 4.73 3.90
N LEU A 190 12.53 3.88 2.89
CA LEU A 190 13.81 3.55 2.22
C LEU A 190 13.89 4.00 0.76
N GLY A 191 12.76 4.37 0.16
CA GLY A 191 12.70 4.61 -1.29
C GLY A 191 12.66 3.30 -2.06
N LEU A 192 12.54 3.39 -3.38
CA LEU A 192 12.52 2.21 -4.24
C LEU A 192 13.94 1.64 -4.41
N PRO A 193 14.07 0.31 -4.38
CA PRO A 193 15.36 -0.32 -4.71
C PRO A 193 15.60 -0.25 -6.21
N ASN A 194 16.80 -0.63 -6.61
CA ASN A 194 17.17 -0.69 -8.03
C ASN A 194 16.74 -2.02 -8.67
N LYS A 195 16.62 -3.08 -7.87
CA LYS A 195 16.39 -4.42 -8.40
C LYS A 195 15.71 -5.29 -7.34
N VAL A 196 14.86 -6.22 -7.79
CA VAL A 196 14.11 -7.14 -6.91
C VAL A 196 14.24 -8.57 -7.42
N THR A 197 14.55 -9.50 -6.52
CA THR A 197 14.52 -10.95 -6.79
C THR A 197 13.55 -11.60 -5.82
N ALA A 198 12.62 -12.46 -6.31
CA ALA A 198 11.57 -12.98 -5.44
C ALA A 198 11.21 -14.44 -5.76
N ARG A 199 10.62 -15.08 -4.74
CA ARG A 199 9.96 -16.38 -4.84
C ARG A 199 8.58 -16.28 -4.23
N LEU A 200 7.60 -16.79 -4.95
CA LEU A 200 6.20 -16.84 -4.52
C LEU A 200 5.76 -18.29 -4.44
N SER A 201 4.80 -18.57 -3.58
CA SER A 201 4.18 -19.89 -3.53
C SER A 201 2.73 -19.77 -3.10
N LYS A 202 2.00 -20.86 -3.34
CA LYS A 202 0.66 -21.08 -2.84
C LYS A 202 0.74 -22.34 -1.99
N TRP A 203 0.89 -22.13 -0.67
CA TRP A 203 1.16 -23.24 0.25
C TRP A 203 -0.11 -23.81 0.88
N GLY A 204 -1.06 -22.95 1.24
CA GLY A 204 -2.18 -23.40 2.07
C GLY A 204 -3.59 -23.09 1.56
N HIS A 205 -3.75 -22.23 0.58
CA HIS A 205 -5.07 -21.84 0.09
C HIS A 205 -5.38 -22.52 -1.24
N ASP A 206 -6.05 -23.67 -1.19
CA ASP A 206 -6.25 -24.52 -2.37
C ASP A 206 -7.11 -23.87 -3.47
N GLU A 207 -8.08 -23.04 -3.07
CA GLU A 207 -9.08 -22.49 -3.99
C GLU A 207 -8.67 -21.17 -4.66
N ILE A 208 -7.50 -20.59 -4.31
CA ILE A 208 -7.07 -19.33 -4.94
C ILE A 208 -6.08 -19.60 -6.07
N GLU A 209 -5.90 -18.60 -6.95
CA GLU A 209 -4.96 -18.65 -8.08
C GLU A 209 -3.63 -17.96 -7.74
N VAL A 210 -3.64 -17.11 -6.77
CA VAL A 210 -2.59 -16.13 -6.44
C VAL A 210 -1.72 -16.63 -5.29
N GLU A 211 -0.67 -15.90 -4.97
CA GLU A 211 0.29 -16.29 -3.93
C GLU A 211 -0.26 -16.05 -2.52
N ASP A 212 0.06 -16.98 -1.61
CA ASP A 212 -0.20 -16.80 -0.18
C ASP A 212 1.11 -16.68 0.63
N MET A 213 2.26 -16.72 -0.05
CA MET A 213 3.56 -16.55 0.58
C MET A 213 4.55 -15.96 -0.43
N ALA A 214 5.42 -15.05 0.05
CA ALA A 214 6.43 -14.42 -0.79
C ALA A 214 7.69 -14.14 0.02
N THR A 215 8.84 -14.36 -0.61
CA THR A 215 10.14 -13.96 -0.07
C THR A 215 10.89 -13.22 -1.17
N ALA A 216 11.52 -12.10 -0.83
CA ALA A 216 12.24 -11.31 -1.82
C ALA A 216 13.48 -10.66 -1.23
N VAL A 217 14.40 -10.31 -2.13
CA VAL A 217 15.55 -9.47 -1.81
C VAL A 217 15.46 -8.21 -2.69
N PHE A 218 15.53 -7.05 -2.05
CA PHE A 218 15.61 -5.74 -2.70
C PHE A 218 17.08 -5.32 -2.67
N GLU A 219 17.58 -4.77 -3.77
CA GLU A 219 18.99 -4.38 -3.90
C GLU A 219 19.11 -2.93 -4.34
N TRP A 220 20.05 -2.20 -3.73
CA TRP A 220 20.37 -0.80 -4.07
C TRP A 220 21.77 -0.74 -4.71
N GLU A 221 22.02 0.34 -5.47
CA GLU A 221 23.28 0.50 -6.20
C GLU A 221 24.52 0.53 -5.30
N ASN A 222 24.36 0.97 -4.04
CA ASN A 222 25.47 0.99 -3.10
C ASN A 222 25.84 -0.40 -2.56
N GLY A 223 25.13 -1.43 -2.98
CA GLY A 223 25.35 -2.81 -2.54
C GLY A 223 24.49 -3.23 -1.35
N ALA A 224 23.63 -2.34 -0.85
CA ALA A 224 22.73 -2.70 0.26
C ALA A 224 21.69 -3.72 -0.19
N HIS A 225 21.34 -4.62 0.71
CA HIS A 225 20.30 -5.63 0.51
C HIS A 225 19.23 -5.51 1.59
N PHE A 226 17.99 -5.74 1.21
CA PHE A 226 16.88 -5.77 2.16
C PHE A 226 16.01 -6.99 1.85
N ALA A 227 15.84 -7.87 2.84
CA ALA A 227 15.05 -9.09 2.67
C ALA A 227 13.64 -8.88 3.19
N VAL A 228 12.64 -9.43 2.50
CA VAL A 228 11.25 -9.44 3.00
C VAL A 228 10.71 -10.85 2.97
N HIS A 229 9.89 -11.18 3.98
CA HIS A 229 9.16 -12.44 4.05
C HIS A 229 7.72 -12.13 4.48
N LEU A 230 6.76 -12.51 3.63
CA LEU A 230 5.36 -12.13 3.78
C LEU A 230 4.47 -13.35 3.53
N SER A 231 3.44 -13.54 4.36
CA SER A 231 2.53 -14.65 4.11
C SER A 231 1.13 -14.40 4.68
N SER A 232 0.16 -15.14 4.17
CA SER A 232 -1.18 -15.19 4.77
C SER A 232 -1.47 -16.58 5.36
N VAL A 233 -0.43 -17.40 5.52
CA VAL A 233 -0.56 -18.78 6.05
C VAL A 233 0.20 -19.01 7.35
N ALA A 234 1.11 -18.12 7.74
CA ALA A 234 1.81 -18.26 9.02
C ALA A 234 1.08 -17.48 10.11
N SER A 235 1.19 -17.97 11.33
CA SER A 235 0.50 -17.41 12.48
C SER A 235 1.44 -17.33 13.69
N ALA A 236 1.14 -16.42 14.61
CA ALA A 236 1.86 -16.25 15.87
C ALA A 236 3.32 -15.81 15.73
N VAL A 237 3.70 -15.32 14.55
CA VAL A 237 5.03 -14.75 14.33
C VAL A 237 4.91 -13.23 14.39
N PRO A 238 5.66 -12.53 15.26
CA PRO A 238 5.56 -11.06 15.33
C PRO A 238 6.03 -10.39 14.04
N GLN A 239 5.38 -9.30 13.69
CA GLN A 239 5.87 -8.42 12.63
C GLN A 239 7.18 -7.78 13.12
N ARG A 240 8.19 -7.72 12.25
CA ARG A 240 9.50 -7.22 12.63
C ARG A 240 10.19 -6.50 11.47
N LEU A 241 10.72 -5.33 11.80
CA LEU A 241 11.52 -4.51 10.87
C LEU A 241 12.89 -4.31 11.49
N GLU A 242 13.94 -4.55 10.70
CA GLU A 242 15.33 -4.17 11.06
C GLU A 242 15.90 -3.34 9.93
N ILE A 243 16.53 -2.23 10.27
CA ILE A 243 17.27 -1.41 9.29
C ILE A 243 18.63 -1.13 9.87
N THR A 244 19.68 -1.55 9.18
CA THR A 244 21.07 -1.28 9.54
C THR A 244 21.66 -0.29 8.56
N GLY A 245 22.11 0.85 9.07
CA GLY A 245 22.88 1.82 8.30
C GLY A 245 24.31 1.88 8.79
N ASN A 246 25.08 2.77 8.20
CA ASN A 246 26.49 2.93 8.52
C ASN A 246 26.74 3.35 9.98
N ASN A 247 25.78 4.06 10.60
CA ASN A 247 25.97 4.69 11.92
C ASN A 247 25.18 4.03 13.03
N ALA A 248 24.10 3.30 12.70
CA ALA A 248 23.20 2.74 13.71
C ALA A 248 22.32 1.68 13.07
N THR A 249 21.68 0.88 13.93
CA THR A 249 20.66 -0.08 13.51
C THR A 249 19.39 0.17 14.32
N VAL A 250 18.24 0.01 13.67
CA VAL A 250 16.93 0.14 14.33
C VAL A 250 16.17 -1.18 14.20
N ILE A 251 15.49 -1.56 15.29
CA ILE A 251 14.61 -2.73 15.34
C ILE A 251 13.24 -2.24 15.77
N GLN A 252 12.19 -2.61 15.02
CA GLN A 252 10.81 -2.28 15.38
C GLN A 252 9.98 -3.56 15.42
N GLU A 253 9.30 -3.78 16.54
CA GLU A 253 8.33 -4.86 16.72
C GLU A 253 7.09 -4.27 17.39
N GLY A 254 5.94 -4.30 16.70
CA GLY A 254 4.75 -3.63 17.22
C GLY A 254 5.03 -2.16 17.50
N ASN A 255 4.72 -1.69 18.69
CA ASN A 255 5.00 -0.30 19.09
C ASN A 255 6.37 -0.14 19.74
N SER A 256 7.19 -1.20 19.80
CA SER A 256 8.53 -1.12 20.36
C SER A 256 9.52 -0.73 19.26
N VAL A 257 10.30 0.32 19.51
CA VAL A 257 11.36 0.77 18.60
C VAL A 257 12.63 0.89 19.43
N ARG A 258 13.70 0.23 19.00
CA ARG A 258 15.01 0.26 19.67
C ARG A 258 16.06 0.70 18.68
N LEU A 259 16.96 1.57 19.12
CA LEU A 259 18.06 2.09 18.31
C LEU A 259 19.40 1.71 18.93
N GLY A 260 20.28 1.08 18.13
CA GLY A 260 21.65 0.77 18.53
C GLY A 260 22.62 1.65 17.76
N ARG A 261 23.21 2.65 18.43
CA ARG A 261 24.18 3.54 17.81
C ARG A 261 25.56 2.91 17.92
N TYR A 262 26.27 2.78 16.80
CA TYR A 262 27.63 2.24 16.79
C TYR A 262 28.58 3.26 17.39
N THR A 263 29.54 2.76 18.20
CA THR A 263 30.58 3.61 18.78
C THR A 263 31.53 4.16 17.70
N THR A 264 31.64 3.43 16.60
CA THR A 264 32.38 3.85 15.40
C THR A 264 31.56 3.45 14.18
N PRO A 265 31.34 4.32 13.19
CA PRO A 265 30.62 3.94 11.98
C PRO A 265 31.21 2.70 11.33
N LEU A 266 30.35 1.87 10.71
CA LEU A 266 30.77 0.58 10.16
C LEU A 266 31.92 0.71 9.17
N ARG A 267 31.80 1.61 8.18
CA ARG A 267 32.85 1.78 7.16
C ARG A 267 34.19 2.20 7.78
N GLN A 268 34.12 3.05 8.78
CA GLN A 268 35.35 3.50 9.48
C GLN A 268 35.98 2.34 10.22
N PHE A 269 35.20 1.58 11.00
CA PHE A 269 35.71 0.45 11.77
C PHE A 269 36.32 -0.61 10.83
N LEU A 270 35.61 -0.92 9.73
CA LEU A 270 36.10 -1.90 8.74
C LEU A 270 37.49 -1.52 8.18
N LYS A 271 37.68 -0.22 7.97
CA LYS A 271 38.92 0.27 7.34
C LYS A 271 40.07 0.46 8.33
N GLU A 272 39.78 0.91 9.55
CA GLU A 272 40.78 1.41 10.47
C GLU A 272 41.09 0.51 11.66
N SER A 273 40.19 -0.44 12.00
CA SER A 273 40.43 -1.29 13.16
C SER A 273 41.61 -2.21 12.95
N PRO A 274 42.53 -2.30 13.93
CA PRO A 274 43.61 -3.28 13.88
C PRO A 274 43.17 -4.67 14.34
N GLU A 275 41.93 -4.82 14.81
CA GLU A 275 41.47 -6.08 15.40
C GLU A 275 41.00 -7.06 14.31
N VAL A 276 41.54 -8.27 14.33
CA VAL A 276 41.16 -9.33 13.39
C VAL A 276 39.69 -9.75 13.61
N TRP A 277 39.30 -9.87 14.87
CA TRP A 277 37.95 -10.37 15.25
C TRP A 277 37.07 -9.27 15.84
N GLY A 278 37.45 -8.03 15.66
CA GLY A 278 36.68 -6.90 16.22
C GLY A 278 35.42 -6.58 15.49
N SER A 279 34.49 -5.93 16.19
CA SER A 279 33.29 -5.32 15.60
C SER A 279 32.94 -4.07 16.40
N PRO A 280 32.34 -3.06 15.77
CA PRO A 280 31.95 -1.88 16.54
C PRO A 280 30.83 -2.27 17.51
N LYS A 281 30.91 -1.74 18.71
CA LYS A 281 29.87 -1.93 19.73
C LYS A 281 28.70 -1.00 19.43
N ALA A 282 27.54 -1.39 19.89
CA ALA A 282 26.35 -0.54 19.79
C ALA A 282 25.86 -0.17 21.19
N VAL A 283 25.49 1.09 21.34
CA VAL A 283 24.82 1.57 22.55
C VAL A 283 23.31 1.58 22.23
N TRP A 284 22.56 0.77 22.94
CA TRP A 284 21.15 0.56 22.69
C TRP A 284 20.28 1.47 23.58
N GLU A 285 19.20 1.96 23.00
CA GLU A 285 18.17 2.68 23.76
C GLU A 285 16.78 2.32 23.20
N ASP A 286 15.79 2.40 24.07
CA ASP A 286 14.39 2.31 23.68
C ASP A 286 13.96 3.71 23.19
N VAL A 287 13.38 3.76 22.01
CA VAL A 287 12.95 5.02 21.40
C VAL A 287 11.49 5.28 21.75
N PRO A 288 11.14 6.43 22.29
CA PRO A 288 9.73 6.74 22.58
C PRO A 288 8.87 6.71 21.33
N VAL A 289 7.69 6.09 21.44
CA VAL A 289 6.68 6.04 20.38
C VAL A 289 5.43 6.71 20.91
N ASP A 290 5.05 7.83 20.29
CA ASP A 290 3.89 8.62 20.73
C ASP A 290 2.61 8.04 20.10
N THR A 291 1.95 7.16 20.82
CA THR A 291 0.71 6.51 20.36
C THR A 291 -0.51 7.44 20.43
N SER A 292 -0.38 8.64 20.98
CA SER A 292 -1.48 9.61 21.04
C SER A 292 -1.68 10.37 19.72
N VAL A 293 -0.70 10.35 18.82
CA VAL A 293 -0.80 11.01 17.51
C VAL A 293 -1.94 10.36 16.70
N PRO A 294 -2.85 11.16 16.11
CA PRO A 294 -3.92 10.59 15.29
C PRO A 294 -3.35 9.72 14.17
N HIS A 295 -3.89 8.52 14.02
CA HIS A 295 -3.43 7.55 13.03
C HIS A 295 -4.57 6.62 12.62
N GLY A 296 -4.31 5.72 11.70
CA GLY A 296 -5.27 4.72 11.26
C GLY A 296 -6.08 5.16 10.05
N HIS A 297 -6.97 4.28 9.61
CA HIS A 297 -7.72 4.41 8.38
C HIS A 297 -8.58 5.68 8.35
N ALA A 298 -9.36 5.91 9.41
CA ALA A 298 -10.24 7.08 9.47
C ALA A 298 -9.43 8.38 9.43
N THR A 299 -8.27 8.43 10.10
CA THR A 299 -7.39 9.60 10.07
C THR A 299 -6.88 9.87 8.67
N ALA A 300 -6.46 8.83 7.94
CA ALA A 300 -5.98 8.99 6.56
C ALA A 300 -7.07 9.60 5.66
N ILE A 301 -8.31 9.12 5.80
CA ILE A 301 -9.44 9.64 5.02
C ILE A 301 -9.68 11.11 5.36
N ARG A 302 -9.72 11.45 6.66
CA ARG A 302 -9.96 12.83 7.10
C ARG A 302 -8.83 13.76 6.70
N GLN A 303 -7.57 13.28 6.69
CA GLN A 303 -6.44 14.09 6.23
C GLN A 303 -6.54 14.41 4.75
N PHE A 304 -7.03 13.45 3.93
CA PHE A 304 -7.30 13.74 2.52
C PHE A 304 -8.37 14.83 2.39
N ALA A 305 -9.48 14.69 3.11
CA ALA A 305 -10.55 15.68 3.09
C ALA A 305 -10.03 17.05 3.49
N GLN A 306 -9.23 17.11 4.55
CA GLN A 306 -8.66 18.37 5.04
C GLN A 306 -7.74 19.01 4.00
N ALA A 307 -6.94 18.18 3.30
CA ALA A 307 -6.06 18.67 2.23
C ALA A 307 -6.88 19.36 1.13
N ILE A 308 -8.01 18.74 0.72
CA ILE A 308 -8.88 19.34 -0.29
C ILE A 308 -9.44 20.68 0.22
N LEU A 309 -9.96 20.71 1.45
CA LEU A 309 -10.54 21.91 2.04
C LEU A 309 -9.52 23.05 2.13
N GLU A 310 -8.24 22.73 2.35
CA GLU A 310 -7.17 23.71 2.48
C GLU A 310 -6.46 24.02 1.15
N GLY A 311 -6.86 23.37 0.06
CA GLY A 311 -6.20 23.54 -1.23
C GLY A 311 -4.79 23.00 -1.30
N LYS A 312 -4.49 22.00 -0.48
CA LYS A 312 -3.16 21.38 -0.39
C LYS A 312 -3.12 20.05 -1.15
N GLU A 313 -1.91 19.57 -1.43
CA GLU A 313 -1.73 18.25 -2.01
C GLU A 313 -2.11 17.16 -0.99
N PRO A 314 -2.71 16.05 -1.45
CA PRO A 314 -3.01 14.93 -0.56
C PRO A 314 -1.74 14.37 0.11
N PRO A 315 -1.86 13.81 1.32
CA PRO A 315 -0.70 13.21 2.00
C PRO A 315 -0.03 12.10 1.19
N VAL A 316 -0.80 11.28 0.47
CA VAL A 316 -0.24 10.27 -0.42
C VAL A 316 -0.90 10.44 -1.79
N THR A 317 -0.15 10.97 -2.75
CA THR A 317 -0.62 11.17 -4.12
C THR A 317 -0.65 9.83 -4.87
N PHE A 318 -1.29 9.81 -6.05
CA PHE A 318 -1.24 8.63 -6.93
C PHE A 318 0.20 8.28 -7.30
N GLU A 319 1.04 9.29 -7.58
CA GLU A 319 2.46 9.05 -7.91
C GLU A 319 3.20 8.35 -6.77
N GLU A 320 2.96 8.79 -5.53
CA GLU A 320 3.53 8.11 -4.36
C GLU A 320 2.97 6.71 -4.19
N GLY A 321 1.66 6.56 -4.36
CA GLY A 321 0.99 5.25 -4.19
C GLY A 321 1.38 4.22 -5.24
N GLU A 322 1.81 4.66 -6.42
CA GLU A 322 2.28 3.77 -7.49
C GLU A 322 3.55 3.00 -7.08
N LYS A 323 4.36 3.57 -6.20
CA LYS A 323 5.67 2.97 -5.86
C LYS A 323 5.55 1.58 -5.26
N SER A 324 4.53 1.34 -4.41
CA SER A 324 4.34 0.00 -3.86
C SER A 324 3.93 -1.01 -4.94
N MET A 325 3.23 -0.55 -5.99
CA MET A 325 2.90 -1.43 -7.13
C MET A 325 4.16 -1.83 -7.91
N GLU A 326 5.16 -0.96 -8.00
CA GLU A 326 6.46 -1.33 -8.58
C GLU A 326 7.03 -2.56 -7.86
N LEU A 327 7.01 -2.55 -6.53
CA LEU A 327 7.53 -3.68 -5.74
C LEU A 327 6.69 -4.95 -5.97
N VAL A 328 5.37 -4.84 -5.90
CA VAL A 328 4.48 -6.00 -6.08
C VAL A 328 4.69 -6.63 -7.46
N ASN A 329 4.64 -5.81 -8.51
CA ASN A 329 4.77 -6.32 -9.88
C ASN A 329 6.19 -6.85 -10.15
N ALA A 330 7.22 -6.22 -9.58
CA ALA A 330 8.60 -6.71 -9.70
C ALA A 330 8.75 -8.09 -9.06
N MET A 331 8.15 -8.29 -7.86
CA MET A 331 8.22 -9.58 -7.17
C MET A 331 7.52 -10.67 -7.98
N ILE A 332 6.33 -10.37 -8.51
CA ILE A 332 5.58 -11.32 -9.32
C ILE A 332 6.38 -11.66 -10.60
N LEU A 333 6.85 -10.63 -11.31
CA LEU A 333 7.61 -10.83 -12.55
C LEU A 333 8.90 -11.63 -12.29
N SER A 334 9.61 -11.31 -11.21
CA SER A 334 10.85 -12.02 -10.85
C SER A 334 10.62 -13.51 -10.65
N HIS A 335 9.54 -13.86 -9.93
CA HIS A 335 9.20 -15.27 -9.71
C HIS A 335 8.98 -16.00 -11.04
N PHE A 336 8.14 -15.43 -11.91
CA PHE A 336 7.74 -16.13 -13.15
C PHE A 336 8.80 -16.12 -14.24
N THR A 337 9.75 -15.18 -14.19
CA THR A 337 10.90 -15.18 -15.11
C THR A 337 12.13 -15.86 -14.51
N ASN A 338 12.08 -16.20 -13.22
CA ASN A 338 13.19 -16.79 -12.48
C ASN A 338 14.45 -15.94 -12.57
N SER A 339 14.31 -14.63 -12.51
CA SER A 339 15.43 -13.69 -12.66
C SER A 339 15.19 -12.40 -11.88
N PRO A 340 16.28 -11.66 -11.55
CA PRO A 340 16.12 -10.33 -10.97
C PRO A 340 15.39 -9.39 -11.92
N VAL A 341 14.60 -8.47 -11.36
CA VAL A 341 13.81 -7.50 -12.12
C VAL A 341 14.28 -6.09 -11.75
N PRO A 342 14.74 -5.31 -12.73
CA PRO A 342 15.07 -3.90 -12.46
C PRO A 342 13.81 -3.07 -12.15
N ILE A 343 13.98 -2.05 -11.33
CA ILE A 343 12.97 -1.04 -11.07
C ILE A 343 13.40 0.23 -11.82
N PRO A 344 12.54 0.87 -12.64
CA PRO A 344 11.11 0.57 -12.88
C PRO A 344 10.87 -0.73 -13.63
N VAL A 345 9.77 -1.39 -13.29
CA VAL A 345 9.35 -2.64 -13.94
C VAL A 345 9.02 -2.38 -15.41
N ASP A 346 9.44 -3.28 -16.28
CA ASP A 346 9.05 -3.22 -17.70
C ASP A 346 7.53 -3.46 -17.80
N ARG A 347 6.79 -2.40 -18.16
CA ARG A 347 5.32 -2.41 -18.22
C ARG A 347 4.80 -3.47 -19.20
N SER A 348 5.40 -3.55 -20.39
CA SER A 348 4.98 -4.52 -21.40
C SER A 348 5.21 -5.95 -20.94
N ALA A 349 6.35 -6.21 -20.31
CA ALA A 349 6.66 -7.55 -19.79
C ALA A 349 5.67 -7.95 -18.69
N TYR A 350 5.34 -7.01 -17.79
CA TYR A 350 4.39 -7.34 -16.71
C TYR A 350 2.98 -7.54 -17.27
N ASP A 351 2.53 -6.68 -18.19
CA ASP A 351 1.20 -6.80 -18.80
C ASP A 351 1.04 -8.14 -19.53
N ALA A 352 2.08 -8.56 -20.26
CA ALA A 352 2.07 -9.86 -20.95
C ALA A 352 1.96 -11.01 -19.93
N LEU A 353 2.74 -10.93 -18.85
CA LEU A 353 2.66 -11.97 -17.80
C LEU A 353 1.26 -11.99 -17.15
N LEU A 354 0.73 -10.82 -16.82
CA LEU A 354 -0.59 -10.74 -16.16
C LEU A 354 -1.68 -11.33 -17.07
N ALA A 355 -1.59 -11.08 -18.38
CA ALA A 355 -2.53 -11.68 -19.35
C ALA A 355 -2.44 -13.20 -19.34
N GLU A 356 -1.22 -13.77 -19.30
CA GLU A 356 -1.02 -15.22 -19.21
C GLU A 356 -1.58 -15.80 -17.91
N LEU A 357 -1.40 -15.07 -16.80
CA LEU A 357 -1.91 -15.49 -15.49
C LEU A 357 -3.45 -15.45 -15.47
N LYS A 358 -4.04 -14.42 -15.98
CA LYS A 358 -5.51 -14.32 -16.10
C LYS A 358 -6.10 -15.45 -16.94
N UNK A 359 -5.31 -15.83 -17.84
CA UNK A 359 -5.69 -16.65 -18.55
C UNK A 359 -5.46 -17.88 -18.17
N GLY A 360 -4.87 -18.24 -17.15
CA GLY A 360 -4.53 -19.57 -16.66
C GLY A 360 -3.44 -20.30 -17.44
N VAL A 361 -2.77 -19.58 -18.32
CA VAL A 361 -1.65 -20.13 -19.11
C VAL A 361 -0.44 -20.38 -18.20
N LYS A 362 -0.19 -19.44 -17.28
CA LYS A 362 0.80 -19.63 -16.22
C LYS A 362 0.09 -19.78 -14.88
N LYS A 363 0.70 -20.55 -13.99
CA LYS A 363 0.13 -20.83 -12.66
C LYS A 363 1.24 -20.93 -11.63
N LEU A 364 0.90 -20.54 -10.41
CA LEU A 364 1.75 -20.85 -9.25
C LEU A 364 1.64 -22.33 -8.92
N ARG A 365 2.75 -22.95 -8.55
CA ARG A 365 2.82 -24.34 -8.11
C ARG A 365 2.96 -24.41 -6.59
#